data_09ba63470dac82d6dc0ba31c66c4276f
#
_entry.id   09ba63470dac82d6dc0ba31c66c4276f
#
_cell.length_a   1.000
_cell.length_b   1.000
_cell.length_c   1.000
_cell.angle_alpha   90.00
_cell.angle_beta   90.00
_cell.angle_gamma   90.00
#
_symmetry.space_group_name_H-M   'P 1'
#
loop_
_entity.id
_entity.type
_entity.pdbx_description
1 polymer ?
#
loop_
_entity_poly.entity_id
_entity_poly.type
_entity_poly.pdbx_seq_one_letter_code
_entity_poly.pdbx_strand_id
1 'polypeptide(L)'
;MQTTQPILKLNNVEVKYHEVILVLKGVSLEIPGGGIIALLGANGAGKSTTLKAISGLLKVEVGEVTDGAIEFKGERIHRKTAMEISKMGIVQVIEGRKVFEHLTVEENLKVGAHLRKTGSTKEGLEMVYHYFPRLREKRNEVAGYVSGGEQQMTVIGRALMAQPKLMLLDEPSMGLAPLLIKEIFDIITKLNHEEKIPILLVEQNVKLALTVAPYAYVLENGRLVMHDTSEKLKENPDIRDFYLGLSDLGERKSFRQVKHYKRRKRWLT
;
A
#
# COMPACT_ATOMS: atom_id res chain seq x y z
N MET A 1 -3.90 24.58 8.11
CA MET A 1 -4.24 23.18 7.82
C MET A 1 -5.21 22.70 8.88
N GLN A 2 -6.44 22.40 8.53
CA GLN A 2 -7.38 21.81 9.46
C GLN A 2 -6.80 20.46 9.89
N THR A 3 -6.61 20.26 11.19
CA THR A 3 -6.17 19.00 11.81
C THR A 3 -7.31 18.00 11.77
N THR A 4 -7.58 17.45 10.57
CA THR A 4 -8.45 16.29 10.47
C THR A 4 -7.73 15.12 11.11
N GLN A 5 -8.36 14.50 12.11
CA GLN A 5 -7.80 13.30 12.77
C GLN A 5 -7.41 12.27 11.70
N PRO A 6 -6.24 11.63 11.84
CA PRO A 6 -5.81 10.61 10.88
C PRO A 6 -6.80 9.43 10.87
N ILE A 7 -7.10 8.90 9.69
CA ILE A 7 -7.98 7.73 9.54
C ILE A 7 -7.31 6.46 10.06
N LEU A 8 -5.98 6.37 9.89
CA LEU A 8 -5.14 5.28 10.40
C LEU A 8 -3.93 5.87 11.12
N LYS A 9 -3.60 5.29 12.27
CA LYS A 9 -2.42 5.64 13.06
C LYS A 9 -1.72 4.38 13.54
N LEU A 10 -0.41 4.31 13.26
CA LEU A 10 0.52 3.37 13.87
C LEU A 10 1.33 4.12 14.92
N ASN A 11 1.45 3.57 16.10
CA ASN A 11 2.22 4.14 17.19
C ASN A 11 3.18 3.09 17.74
N ASN A 12 4.48 3.29 17.49
CA ASN A 12 5.59 2.46 17.96
C ASN A 12 5.39 0.96 17.68
N VAL A 13 4.91 0.61 16.49
CA VAL A 13 4.53 -0.77 16.16
C VAL A 13 5.77 -1.63 15.95
N GLU A 14 5.86 -2.70 16.75
CA GLU A 14 6.83 -3.80 16.56
C GLU A 14 6.12 -5.04 16.05
N VAL A 15 6.77 -5.74 15.11
CA VAL A 15 6.27 -7.00 14.56
C VAL A 15 7.37 -8.04 14.60
N LYS A 16 7.04 -9.22 15.16
CA LYS A 16 7.88 -10.41 15.13
C LYS A 16 7.22 -11.53 14.33
N TYR A 17 8.05 -12.29 13.62
CA TYR A 17 7.67 -13.57 13.02
C TYR A 17 8.32 -14.70 13.80
N HIS A 18 7.57 -15.80 13.96
CA HIS A 18 8.03 -16.99 14.71
C HIS A 18 8.57 -16.64 16.09
N GLU A 19 8.02 -15.59 16.74
CA GLU A 19 8.45 -15.09 18.07
C GLU A 19 9.90 -14.58 18.16
N VAL A 20 10.71 -14.76 17.10
CA VAL A 20 12.16 -14.52 17.09
C VAL A 20 12.56 -13.39 16.13
N ILE A 21 12.01 -13.34 14.92
CA ILE A 21 12.49 -12.45 13.87
C ILE A 21 11.79 -11.09 13.98
N LEU A 22 12.45 -10.10 14.57
CA LEU A 22 11.95 -8.72 14.68
C LEU A 22 12.08 -8.01 13.34
N VAL A 23 10.96 -7.82 12.64
CA VAL A 23 10.88 -7.18 11.32
C VAL A 23 10.54 -5.70 11.41
N LEU A 24 9.49 -5.31 12.14
CA LEU A 24 9.20 -3.90 12.42
C LEU A 24 9.72 -3.53 13.81
N LYS A 25 10.36 -2.36 13.91
CA LYS A 25 11.15 -1.94 15.07
C LYS A 25 10.73 -0.55 15.55
N GLY A 26 9.46 -0.43 15.98
CA GLY A 26 8.90 0.82 16.48
C GLY A 26 8.44 1.75 15.35
N VAL A 27 7.64 1.24 14.41
CA VAL A 27 7.10 2.03 13.29
C VAL A 27 5.95 2.92 13.76
N SER A 28 6.06 4.24 13.48
CA SER A 28 5.02 5.22 13.77
C SER A 28 4.70 6.04 12.53
N LEU A 29 3.47 5.93 12.00
CA LEU A 29 3.00 6.70 10.85
C LEU A 29 1.52 7.03 10.98
N GLU A 30 1.09 8.06 10.25
CA GLU A 30 -0.31 8.50 10.21
C GLU A 30 -0.77 8.63 8.76
N ILE A 31 -2.01 8.20 8.50
CA ILE A 31 -2.67 8.36 7.20
C ILE A 31 -3.87 9.27 7.42
N PRO A 32 -3.93 10.43 6.74
CA PRO A 32 -5.07 11.33 6.81
C PRO A 32 -6.31 10.71 6.17
N GLY A 33 -7.48 11.27 6.47
CA GLY A 33 -8.77 10.81 5.94
C GLY A 33 -8.98 11.05 4.44
N GLY A 34 -7.94 11.41 3.70
CA GLY A 34 -7.95 11.63 2.25
C GLY A 34 -6.53 11.63 1.69
N GLY A 35 -6.43 11.53 0.35
CA GLY A 35 -5.15 11.55 -0.34
C GLY A 35 -4.44 10.20 -0.40
N ILE A 36 -3.30 10.22 -1.08
CA ILE A 36 -2.41 9.06 -1.26
C ILE A 36 -1.17 9.32 -0.41
N ILE A 37 -0.83 8.36 0.45
CA ILE A 37 0.42 8.35 1.21
C ILE A 37 1.28 7.18 0.71
N ALA A 38 2.55 7.43 0.42
CA ALA A 38 3.47 6.37 0.03
C ALA A 38 4.29 5.84 1.23
N LEU A 39 4.51 4.53 1.26
CA LEU A 39 5.50 3.88 2.11
C LEU A 39 6.57 3.28 1.21
N LEU A 40 7.73 3.89 1.22
CA LEU A 40 8.85 3.62 0.33
C LEU A 40 9.92 2.79 1.04
N GLY A 41 10.70 2.03 0.31
CA GLY A 41 11.83 1.29 0.85
C GLY A 41 12.27 0.15 -0.05
N ALA A 42 13.47 -0.35 0.19
CA ALA A 42 14.02 -1.50 -0.53
C ALA A 42 13.26 -2.81 -0.20
N ASN A 43 13.51 -3.87 -0.98
CA ASN A 43 12.99 -5.20 -0.66
C ASN A 43 13.52 -5.65 0.71
N GLY A 44 12.64 -6.25 1.52
CA GLY A 44 12.97 -6.65 2.87
C GLY A 44 12.96 -5.51 3.92
N ALA A 45 12.64 -4.26 3.55
CA ALA A 45 12.57 -3.15 4.50
C ALA A 45 11.44 -3.28 5.53
N GLY A 46 10.42 -4.13 5.28
CA GLY A 46 9.26 -4.33 6.17
C GLY A 46 7.96 -3.72 5.64
N LYS A 47 7.92 -3.27 4.37
CA LYS A 47 6.76 -2.61 3.75
C LYS A 47 5.50 -3.50 3.78
N SER A 48 5.57 -4.69 3.17
CA SER A 48 4.44 -5.64 3.14
C SER A 48 4.07 -6.14 4.54
N THR A 49 5.06 -6.26 5.45
CA THR A 49 4.80 -6.55 6.87
C THR A 49 3.98 -5.45 7.53
N THR A 50 4.25 -4.18 7.22
CA THR A 50 3.44 -3.05 7.70
C THR A 50 1.99 -3.15 7.20
N LEU A 51 1.78 -3.45 5.91
CA LEU A 51 0.43 -3.66 5.37
C LEU A 51 -0.28 -4.86 6.02
N LYS A 52 0.42 -5.98 6.21
CA LYS A 52 -0.13 -7.17 6.90
C LYS A 52 -0.48 -6.89 8.36
N ALA A 53 0.30 -6.06 9.06
CA ALA A 53 -0.02 -5.62 10.42
C ALA A 53 -1.34 -4.82 10.46
N ILE A 54 -1.54 -3.92 9.48
CA ILE A 54 -2.75 -3.10 9.36
C ILE A 54 -3.97 -3.97 8.98
N SER A 55 -3.81 -4.91 8.04
CA SER A 55 -4.91 -5.74 7.51
C SER A 55 -5.22 -6.99 8.33
N GLY A 56 -4.44 -7.28 9.38
CA GLY A 56 -4.63 -8.47 10.23
C GLY A 56 -4.15 -9.77 9.59
N LEU A 57 -3.30 -9.70 8.55
CA LEU A 57 -2.80 -10.88 7.82
C LEU A 57 -1.49 -11.46 8.40
N LEU A 58 -0.90 -10.86 9.44
CA LEU A 58 0.35 -11.37 10.04
C LEU A 58 0.24 -12.82 10.50
N LYS A 59 -0.90 -13.19 11.11
CA LYS A 59 -1.12 -14.54 11.65
C LYS A 59 -1.05 -15.65 10.61
N VAL A 60 -1.31 -15.35 9.34
CA VAL A 60 -1.21 -16.31 8.23
C VAL A 60 0.24 -16.80 8.05
N GLU A 61 1.22 -15.96 8.43
CA GLU A 61 2.65 -16.24 8.32
C GLU A 61 3.33 -16.35 9.71
N VAL A 62 2.56 -16.69 10.74
CA VAL A 62 3.06 -16.81 12.13
C VAL A 62 3.72 -15.51 12.61
N GLY A 63 3.13 -14.38 12.25
CA GLY A 63 3.56 -13.05 12.69
C GLY A 63 2.56 -12.42 13.66
N GLU A 64 3.05 -11.53 14.53
CA GLU A 64 2.23 -10.78 15.48
C GLU A 64 2.77 -9.38 15.74
N VAL A 65 1.89 -8.47 16.16
CA VAL A 65 2.27 -7.18 16.73
C VAL A 65 2.61 -7.40 18.20
N THR A 66 3.90 -7.26 18.54
CA THR A 66 4.43 -7.52 19.89
C THR A 66 4.43 -6.29 20.77
N ASP A 67 4.50 -5.09 20.19
CA ASP A 67 4.45 -3.82 20.91
C ASP A 67 3.79 -2.73 20.06
N GLY A 68 3.35 -1.65 20.72
CA GLY A 68 2.68 -0.52 20.08
C GLY A 68 1.19 -0.73 19.82
N ALA A 69 0.62 0.15 19.00
CA ALA A 69 -0.79 0.13 18.67
C ALA A 69 -1.05 0.54 17.22
N ILE A 70 -2.07 -0.08 16.62
CA ILE A 70 -2.63 0.32 15.32
C ILE A 70 -4.07 0.72 15.56
N GLU A 71 -4.42 1.94 15.15
CA GLU A 71 -5.76 2.52 15.33
C GLU A 71 -6.34 2.93 13.98
N PHE A 72 -7.56 2.52 13.70
CA PHE A 72 -8.34 2.93 12.53
C PHE A 72 -9.59 3.66 13.00
N LYS A 73 -9.74 4.94 12.62
CA LYS A 73 -10.83 5.83 13.10
C LYS A 73 -10.95 5.86 14.62
N GLY A 74 -9.81 5.85 15.33
CA GLY A 74 -9.75 5.86 16.79
C GLY A 74 -9.98 4.50 17.46
N GLU A 75 -10.28 3.44 16.69
CA GLU A 75 -10.48 2.09 17.23
C GLU A 75 -9.21 1.24 17.06
N ARG A 76 -8.75 0.56 18.10
CA ARG A 76 -7.59 -0.35 18.04
C ARG A 76 -7.91 -1.60 17.22
N ILE A 77 -7.07 -1.90 16.22
CA ILE A 77 -7.30 -2.99 15.26
C ILE A 77 -6.25 -4.12 15.29
N HIS A 78 -5.08 -3.93 15.90
CA HIS A 78 -3.96 -4.88 15.83
C HIS A 78 -4.25 -6.27 16.46
N ARG A 79 -5.34 -6.41 17.21
CA ARG A 79 -5.79 -7.71 17.77
C ARG A 79 -6.98 -8.31 17.03
N LYS A 80 -7.57 -7.55 16.08
CA LYS A 80 -8.70 -8.01 15.29
C LYS A 80 -8.27 -9.00 14.20
N THR A 81 -9.19 -9.80 13.75
CA THR A 81 -9.01 -10.69 12.60
C THR A 81 -9.06 -9.91 11.29
N ALA A 82 -8.47 -10.45 10.23
CA ALA A 82 -8.53 -9.85 8.89
C ALA A 82 -9.97 -9.62 8.41
N MET A 83 -10.89 -10.54 8.77
CA MET A 83 -12.31 -10.39 8.44
C MET A 83 -12.95 -9.19 9.15
N GLU A 84 -12.69 -8.99 10.43
CA GLU A 84 -13.19 -7.85 11.20
C GLU A 84 -12.65 -6.54 10.62
N ILE A 85 -11.35 -6.49 10.33
CA ILE A 85 -10.68 -5.33 9.74
C ILE A 85 -11.27 -5.00 8.36
N SER A 86 -11.48 -6.01 7.52
CA SER A 86 -12.11 -5.83 6.20
C SER A 86 -13.55 -5.31 6.32
N LYS A 87 -14.33 -5.80 7.30
CA LYS A 87 -15.68 -5.28 7.59
C LYS A 87 -15.68 -3.83 8.08
N MET A 88 -14.58 -3.36 8.69
CA MET A 88 -14.42 -1.94 9.05
C MET A 88 -14.15 -1.07 7.82
N GLY A 89 -13.73 -1.66 6.70
CA GLY A 89 -13.48 -1.00 5.42
C GLY A 89 -12.01 -0.83 5.06
N ILE A 90 -11.09 -1.54 5.70
CA ILE A 90 -9.69 -1.62 5.26
C ILE A 90 -9.58 -2.78 4.29
N VAL A 91 -9.16 -2.51 3.05
CA VAL A 91 -9.02 -3.52 2.01
C VAL A 91 -7.61 -3.48 1.45
N GLN A 92 -6.93 -4.63 1.42
CA GLN A 92 -5.58 -4.77 0.90
C GLN A 92 -5.59 -5.44 -0.47
N VAL A 93 -4.90 -4.84 -1.43
CA VAL A 93 -4.44 -5.48 -2.67
C VAL A 93 -3.04 -6.01 -2.40
N ILE A 94 -2.92 -7.34 -2.34
CA ILE A 94 -1.68 -8.05 -2.04
C ILE A 94 -0.81 -8.09 -3.29
N GLU A 95 0.51 -8.03 -3.11
CA GLU A 95 1.51 -8.20 -4.15
C GLU A 95 1.32 -9.49 -4.97
N GLY A 96 1.66 -9.44 -6.26
CA GLY A 96 1.70 -10.62 -7.13
C GLY A 96 0.37 -10.97 -7.80
N ARG A 97 -0.52 -10.00 -8.00
CA ARG A 97 -1.74 -10.15 -8.83
C ARG A 97 -2.59 -11.36 -8.45
N LYS A 98 -2.92 -11.52 -7.16
CA LYS A 98 -3.63 -12.69 -6.62
C LYS A 98 -5.08 -12.76 -7.09
N VAL A 99 -5.29 -13.10 -8.37
CA VAL A 99 -6.59 -13.46 -8.93
C VAL A 99 -6.97 -14.89 -8.55
N PHE A 100 -8.27 -15.20 -8.56
CA PHE A 100 -8.75 -16.56 -8.57
C PHE A 100 -8.69 -17.07 -10.01
N GLU A 101 -7.65 -17.82 -10.33
CA GLU A 101 -7.24 -18.15 -11.70
C GLU A 101 -8.31 -18.90 -12.49
N HIS A 102 -9.15 -19.71 -11.84
CA HIS A 102 -10.19 -20.51 -12.47
C HIS A 102 -11.55 -19.78 -12.59
N LEU A 103 -11.69 -18.61 -11.97
CA LEU A 103 -12.87 -17.77 -12.09
C LEU A 103 -12.71 -16.80 -13.25
N THR A 104 -13.84 -16.39 -13.84
CA THR A 104 -13.84 -15.30 -14.81
C THR A 104 -13.44 -13.98 -14.14
N VAL A 105 -13.12 -12.97 -14.94
CA VAL A 105 -12.84 -11.60 -14.46
C VAL A 105 -14.03 -11.07 -13.66
N GLU A 106 -15.26 -11.23 -14.16
CA GLU A 106 -16.47 -10.74 -13.46
C GLU A 106 -16.72 -11.49 -12.15
N GLU A 107 -16.51 -12.80 -12.11
CA GLU A 107 -16.63 -13.58 -10.87
C GLU A 107 -15.59 -13.16 -9.84
N ASN A 108 -14.33 -12.91 -10.27
CA ASN A 108 -13.31 -12.33 -9.40
C ASN A 108 -13.76 -11.00 -8.78
N LEU A 109 -14.36 -10.11 -9.57
CA LEU A 109 -14.91 -8.85 -9.08
C LEU A 109 -16.04 -9.10 -8.07
N LYS A 110 -16.98 -10.00 -8.39
CA LYS A 110 -18.13 -10.34 -7.53
C LYS A 110 -17.69 -10.88 -6.16
N VAL A 111 -16.57 -11.58 -6.06
CA VAL A 111 -16.01 -12.01 -4.75
C VAL A 111 -15.77 -10.81 -3.84
N GLY A 112 -15.28 -9.68 -4.38
CA GLY A 112 -15.08 -8.44 -3.60
C GLY A 112 -16.37 -7.86 -3.04
N ALA A 113 -17.51 -8.09 -3.69
CA ALA A 113 -18.81 -7.60 -3.25
C ALA A 113 -19.34 -8.30 -1.97
N HIS A 114 -18.76 -9.43 -1.55
CA HIS A 114 -19.17 -10.13 -0.34
C HIS A 114 -19.10 -9.26 0.93
N LEU A 115 -18.20 -8.31 0.97
CA LEU A 115 -18.06 -7.35 2.07
C LEU A 115 -18.84 -6.05 1.88
N ARG A 116 -19.53 -5.90 0.74
CA ARG A 116 -20.28 -4.70 0.39
C ARG A 116 -21.46 -4.52 1.35
N LYS A 117 -21.58 -3.31 1.92
CA LYS A 117 -22.62 -3.00 2.90
C LYS A 117 -23.86 -2.34 2.28
N THR A 118 -23.69 -1.64 1.16
CA THR A 118 -24.72 -0.81 0.53
C THR A 118 -24.69 -0.94 -0.99
N GLY A 119 -25.82 -0.72 -1.63
CA GLY A 119 -25.95 -0.80 -3.08
C GLY A 119 -25.92 -2.24 -3.62
N SER A 120 -26.15 -2.37 -4.90
CA SER A 120 -26.17 -3.68 -5.57
C SER A 120 -24.80 -4.08 -6.09
N THR A 121 -24.58 -5.38 -6.26
CA THR A 121 -23.39 -5.90 -6.95
C THR A 121 -23.27 -5.32 -8.36
N LYS A 122 -24.39 -5.10 -9.04
CA LYS A 122 -24.44 -4.50 -10.39
C LYS A 122 -23.86 -3.08 -10.39
N GLU A 123 -24.27 -2.23 -9.44
CA GLU A 123 -23.72 -0.86 -9.31
C GLU A 123 -22.21 -0.89 -9.06
N GLY A 124 -21.74 -1.84 -8.23
CA GLY A 124 -20.31 -2.03 -8.01
C GLY A 124 -19.55 -2.42 -9.28
N LEU A 125 -20.11 -3.35 -10.07
CA LEU A 125 -19.53 -3.74 -11.36
C LEU A 125 -19.48 -2.56 -12.34
N GLU A 126 -20.55 -1.77 -12.44
CA GLU A 126 -20.59 -0.59 -13.32
C GLU A 126 -19.50 0.44 -12.91
N MET A 127 -19.33 0.68 -11.60
CA MET A 127 -18.26 1.53 -11.09
C MET A 127 -16.87 0.97 -11.45
N VAL A 128 -16.62 -0.32 -11.25
CA VAL A 128 -15.34 -0.94 -11.64
C VAL A 128 -15.11 -0.82 -13.14
N TYR A 129 -16.11 -1.07 -13.97
CA TYR A 129 -16.01 -0.97 -15.44
C TYR A 129 -15.86 0.47 -15.93
N HIS A 130 -16.30 1.46 -15.15
CA HIS A 130 -16.03 2.87 -15.44
C HIS A 130 -14.53 3.18 -15.34
N TYR A 131 -13.86 2.70 -14.26
CA TYR A 131 -12.43 2.90 -14.08
C TYR A 131 -11.56 1.96 -14.91
N PHE A 132 -12.04 0.75 -15.19
CA PHE A 132 -11.34 -0.30 -15.92
C PHE A 132 -12.18 -0.81 -17.11
N PRO A 133 -12.35 -0.03 -18.20
CA PRO A 133 -13.21 -0.42 -19.33
C PRO A 133 -12.79 -1.76 -19.95
N ARG A 134 -11.48 -2.08 -19.97
CA ARG A 134 -10.96 -3.35 -20.48
C ARG A 134 -11.52 -4.56 -19.73
N LEU A 135 -11.79 -4.42 -18.42
CA LEU A 135 -12.38 -5.53 -17.64
C LEU A 135 -13.81 -5.83 -18.06
N ARG A 136 -14.56 -4.84 -18.59
CA ARG A 136 -15.89 -5.06 -19.16
C ARG A 136 -15.83 -5.93 -20.42
N GLU A 137 -14.86 -5.66 -21.29
CA GLU A 137 -14.63 -6.43 -22.51
C GLU A 137 -14.22 -7.87 -22.17
N LYS A 138 -13.39 -8.02 -21.14
CA LYS A 138 -12.83 -9.30 -20.69
C LYS A 138 -13.65 -10.02 -19.59
N ARG A 139 -14.86 -9.53 -19.25
CA ARG A 139 -15.62 -9.99 -18.07
C ARG A 139 -15.87 -11.49 -18.03
N ASN A 140 -16.06 -12.11 -19.20
CA ASN A 140 -16.35 -13.55 -19.33
C ASN A 140 -15.08 -14.41 -19.52
N GLU A 141 -13.90 -13.78 -19.66
CA GLU A 141 -12.65 -14.53 -19.79
C GLU A 141 -12.16 -15.01 -18.41
N VAL A 142 -11.54 -16.19 -18.40
CA VAL A 142 -10.95 -16.78 -17.19
C VAL A 142 -9.73 -15.94 -16.77
N ALA A 143 -9.73 -15.48 -15.52
CA ALA A 143 -8.74 -14.51 -15.03
C ALA A 143 -7.29 -15.01 -15.06
N GLY A 144 -7.07 -16.33 -15.05
CA GLY A 144 -5.74 -16.90 -15.23
C GLY A 144 -5.14 -16.70 -16.62
N TYR A 145 -5.97 -16.43 -17.66
CA TYR A 145 -5.54 -16.31 -19.04
C TYR A 145 -5.48 -14.87 -19.57
N VAL A 146 -5.96 -13.89 -18.81
CA VAL A 146 -5.83 -12.49 -19.21
C VAL A 146 -4.41 -11.97 -18.94
N SER A 147 -4.05 -10.85 -19.57
CA SER A 147 -2.71 -10.26 -19.38
C SER A 147 -2.43 -9.86 -17.94
N GLY A 148 -1.15 -9.77 -17.56
CA GLY A 148 -0.76 -9.36 -16.21
C GLY A 148 -1.28 -7.97 -15.81
N GLY A 149 -1.48 -7.05 -16.76
CA GLY A 149 -2.11 -5.76 -16.52
C GLY A 149 -3.60 -5.89 -16.20
N GLU A 150 -4.33 -6.72 -16.93
CA GLU A 150 -5.75 -7.01 -16.69
C GLU A 150 -5.95 -7.77 -15.37
N GLN A 151 -5.02 -8.67 -15.01
CA GLN A 151 -5.02 -9.31 -13.69
C GLN A 151 -4.85 -8.27 -12.58
N GLN A 152 -3.90 -7.33 -12.74
CA GLN A 152 -3.70 -6.25 -11.77
C GLN A 152 -4.92 -5.34 -11.66
N MET A 153 -5.53 -4.97 -12.78
CA MET A 153 -6.80 -4.21 -12.80
C MET A 153 -7.92 -5.01 -12.10
N THR A 154 -7.98 -6.33 -12.31
CA THR A 154 -8.97 -7.21 -11.69
C THR A 154 -8.83 -7.24 -10.16
N VAL A 155 -7.62 -7.36 -9.60
CA VAL A 155 -7.44 -7.35 -8.14
C VAL A 155 -7.72 -6.00 -7.50
N ILE A 156 -7.38 -4.89 -8.18
CA ILE A 156 -7.74 -3.54 -7.72
C ILE A 156 -9.26 -3.33 -7.81
N GLY A 157 -9.89 -3.74 -8.93
CA GLY A 157 -11.34 -3.70 -9.10
C GLY A 157 -12.07 -4.53 -8.05
N ARG A 158 -11.56 -5.72 -7.72
CA ARG A 158 -12.09 -6.57 -6.64
C ARG A 158 -12.03 -5.86 -5.28
N ALA A 159 -10.94 -5.14 -5.00
CA ALA A 159 -10.83 -4.33 -3.78
C ALA A 159 -11.86 -3.18 -3.78
N LEU A 160 -12.08 -2.54 -4.91
CA LEU A 160 -13.06 -1.46 -5.07
C LEU A 160 -14.49 -1.94 -4.86
N MET A 161 -14.83 -3.17 -5.30
CA MET A 161 -16.14 -3.80 -5.06
C MET A 161 -16.51 -3.88 -3.57
N ALA A 162 -15.54 -3.97 -2.67
CA ALA A 162 -15.75 -4.01 -1.22
C ALA A 162 -16.11 -2.64 -0.60
N GLN A 163 -16.16 -1.55 -1.36
CA GLN A 163 -16.38 -0.17 -0.89
C GLN A 163 -15.39 0.24 0.22
N PRO A 164 -14.08 0.26 -0.07
CA PRO A 164 -13.07 0.50 0.95
C PRO A 164 -13.15 1.92 1.51
N LYS A 165 -12.94 2.05 2.82
CA LYS A 165 -12.72 3.33 3.52
C LYS A 165 -11.23 3.65 3.63
N LEU A 166 -10.37 2.68 3.39
CA LEU A 166 -8.92 2.77 3.24
C LEU A 166 -8.47 1.63 2.35
N MET A 167 -7.76 1.94 1.29
CA MET A 167 -7.16 0.95 0.39
C MET A 167 -5.65 0.86 0.64
N LEU A 168 -5.17 -0.36 0.81
CA LEU A 168 -3.75 -0.68 0.95
C LEU A 168 -3.28 -1.34 -0.34
N LEU A 169 -2.31 -0.74 -1.04
CA LEU A 169 -1.78 -1.25 -2.30
C LEU A 169 -0.33 -1.69 -2.12
N ASP A 170 -0.06 -2.98 -2.31
CA ASP A 170 1.28 -3.57 -2.17
C ASP A 170 1.92 -3.77 -3.54
N GLU A 171 2.88 -2.92 -3.87
CA GLU A 171 3.68 -2.91 -5.10
C GLU A 171 2.84 -3.11 -6.39
N PRO A 172 1.83 -2.26 -6.65
CA PRO A 172 0.92 -2.44 -7.79
C PRO A 172 1.60 -2.32 -9.15
N SER A 173 2.82 -1.76 -9.22
CA SER A 173 3.60 -1.62 -10.45
C SER A 173 4.42 -2.85 -10.82
N MET A 174 4.61 -3.80 -9.88
CA MET A 174 5.58 -4.86 -10.03
C MET A 174 5.30 -5.78 -11.23
N GLY A 175 6.33 -5.96 -12.09
CA GLY A 175 6.28 -6.88 -13.23
C GLY A 175 5.32 -6.45 -14.34
N LEU A 176 4.97 -5.15 -14.43
CA LEU A 176 4.14 -4.59 -15.49
C LEU A 176 4.97 -3.81 -16.52
N ALA A 177 4.47 -3.76 -17.75
CA ALA A 177 5.03 -2.91 -18.78
C ALA A 177 4.83 -1.42 -18.43
N PRO A 178 5.76 -0.51 -18.81
CA PRO A 178 5.73 0.90 -18.43
C PRO A 178 4.41 1.62 -18.75
N LEU A 179 3.79 1.31 -19.88
CA LEU A 179 2.50 1.90 -20.28
C LEU A 179 1.36 1.50 -19.34
N LEU A 180 1.33 0.22 -18.92
CA LEU A 180 0.33 -0.28 -17.99
C LEU A 180 0.54 0.27 -16.58
N ILE A 181 1.79 0.47 -16.16
CA ILE A 181 2.10 1.12 -14.88
C ILE A 181 1.48 2.52 -14.85
N LYS A 182 1.71 3.31 -15.90
CA LYS A 182 1.13 4.66 -16.00
C LYS A 182 -0.39 4.61 -15.93
N GLU A 183 -1.04 3.74 -16.72
CA GLU A 183 -2.50 3.58 -16.72
C GLU A 183 -3.05 3.25 -15.33
N ILE A 184 -2.44 2.28 -14.63
CA ILE A 184 -2.87 1.89 -13.27
C ILE A 184 -2.70 3.04 -12.26
N PHE A 185 -1.60 3.78 -12.32
CA PHE A 185 -1.36 4.89 -11.41
C PHE A 185 -2.29 6.10 -11.70
N ASP A 186 -2.61 6.34 -12.97
CA ASP A 186 -3.63 7.33 -13.35
C ASP A 186 -5.00 6.94 -12.77
N ILE A 187 -5.36 5.65 -12.81
CA ILE A 187 -6.61 5.13 -12.23
C ILE A 187 -6.58 5.24 -10.70
N ILE A 188 -5.49 4.87 -10.03
CA ILE A 188 -5.34 5.01 -8.57
C ILE A 188 -5.53 6.47 -8.15
N THR A 189 -4.96 7.40 -8.90
CA THR A 189 -5.12 8.85 -8.65
C THR A 189 -6.56 9.29 -8.82
N LYS A 190 -7.25 8.84 -9.89
CA LYS A 190 -8.68 9.12 -10.13
C LYS A 190 -9.55 8.57 -8.99
N LEU A 191 -9.35 7.30 -8.59
CA LEU A 191 -10.08 6.67 -7.48
C LEU A 191 -9.94 7.48 -6.19
N ASN A 192 -8.73 7.93 -5.86
CA ASN A 192 -8.52 8.78 -4.69
C ASN A 192 -9.26 10.12 -4.83
N HIS A 193 -9.18 10.76 -6.00
CA HIS A 193 -9.75 12.09 -6.21
C HIS A 193 -11.28 12.07 -6.30
N GLU A 194 -11.88 11.12 -7.02
CA GLU A 194 -13.32 11.06 -7.31
C GLU A 194 -14.07 10.36 -6.18
N GLU A 195 -13.63 9.17 -5.75
CA GLU A 195 -14.28 8.38 -4.72
C GLU A 195 -13.85 8.78 -3.28
N LYS A 196 -12.88 9.68 -3.14
CA LYS A 196 -12.31 10.13 -1.86
C LYS A 196 -11.79 8.99 -0.99
N ILE A 197 -11.34 7.89 -1.61
CA ILE A 197 -10.77 6.73 -0.92
C ILE A 197 -9.32 7.06 -0.53
N PRO A 198 -8.97 7.13 0.78
CA PRO A 198 -7.59 7.23 1.22
C PRO A 198 -6.82 5.99 0.79
N ILE A 199 -5.56 6.18 0.36
CA ILE A 199 -4.71 5.10 -0.15
C ILE A 199 -3.37 5.10 0.56
N LEU A 200 -2.97 3.95 1.12
CA LEU A 200 -1.58 3.68 1.48
C LEU A 200 -0.95 2.87 0.36
N LEU A 201 -0.05 3.51 -0.37
CA LEU A 201 0.67 2.94 -1.49
C LEU A 201 2.05 2.48 -1.04
N VAL A 202 2.31 1.19 -1.09
CA VAL A 202 3.65 0.63 -0.90
C VAL A 202 4.32 0.43 -2.25
N GLU A 203 5.52 0.97 -2.41
CA GLU A 203 6.27 0.88 -3.67
C GLU A 203 7.78 0.81 -3.42
N GLN A 204 8.45 0.06 -4.28
CA GLN A 204 9.91 0.09 -4.39
C GLN A 204 10.37 1.19 -5.36
N ASN A 205 9.57 1.47 -6.40
CA ASN A 205 9.86 2.52 -7.36
C ASN A 205 9.51 3.90 -6.78
N VAL A 206 10.49 4.49 -6.09
CA VAL A 206 10.34 5.78 -5.41
C VAL A 206 9.95 6.89 -6.38
N LYS A 207 10.57 6.94 -7.57
CA LYS A 207 10.24 7.95 -8.59
C LYS A 207 8.76 7.93 -8.95
N LEU A 208 8.24 6.74 -9.18
CA LEU A 208 6.83 6.55 -9.53
C LEU A 208 5.90 6.95 -8.38
N ALA A 209 6.16 6.43 -7.17
CA ALA A 209 5.33 6.71 -6.01
C ALA A 209 5.24 8.20 -5.68
N LEU A 210 6.38 8.92 -5.76
CA LEU A 210 6.43 10.37 -5.52
C LEU A 210 5.75 11.21 -6.62
N THR A 211 5.29 10.62 -7.73
CA THR A 211 4.46 11.34 -8.71
C THR A 211 2.99 11.43 -8.30
N VAL A 212 2.49 10.45 -7.53
CA VAL A 212 1.07 10.34 -7.18
C VAL A 212 0.78 10.58 -5.70
N ALA A 213 1.73 10.33 -4.83
CA ALA A 213 1.57 10.55 -3.39
C ALA A 213 2.18 11.91 -3.00
N PRO A 214 1.40 12.85 -2.43
CA PRO A 214 1.92 14.15 -1.99
C PRO A 214 2.82 14.07 -0.75
N TYR A 215 2.78 12.96 -0.03
CA TYR A 215 3.58 12.72 1.18
C TYR A 215 4.04 11.27 1.22
N ALA A 216 5.25 11.04 1.74
CA ALA A 216 5.78 9.69 1.85
C ALA A 216 6.60 9.46 3.12
N TYR A 217 6.58 8.21 3.55
CA TYR A 217 7.45 7.65 4.57
C TYR A 217 8.48 6.74 3.92
N VAL A 218 9.72 6.77 4.40
CA VAL A 218 10.80 5.89 3.93
C VAL A 218 11.12 4.90 5.04
N LEU A 219 10.97 3.62 4.74
CA LEU A 219 11.21 2.50 5.64
C LEU A 219 12.52 1.81 5.28
N GLU A 220 13.38 1.59 6.28
CA GLU A 220 14.63 0.87 6.13
C GLU A 220 14.86 -0.05 7.33
N ASN A 221 15.13 -1.33 7.07
CA ASN A 221 15.43 -2.32 8.10
C ASN A 221 14.41 -2.35 9.27
N GLY A 222 13.12 -2.15 8.94
CA GLY A 222 12.02 -2.14 9.89
C GLY A 222 11.85 -0.85 10.69
N ARG A 223 12.50 0.26 10.30
CA ARG A 223 12.38 1.58 10.94
C ARG A 223 12.04 2.65 9.92
N LEU A 224 11.22 3.61 10.31
CA LEU A 224 11.07 4.83 9.51
C LEU A 224 12.32 5.71 9.70
N VAL A 225 13.00 5.97 8.60
CA VAL A 225 14.25 6.75 8.58
C VAL A 225 14.00 8.19 8.13
N MET A 226 12.95 8.43 7.32
CA MET A 226 12.61 9.74 6.78
C MET A 226 11.12 9.81 6.45
N HIS A 227 10.56 10.99 6.52
CA HIS A 227 9.22 11.29 5.99
C HIS A 227 9.10 12.79 5.72
N ASP A 228 8.53 13.15 4.60
CA ASP A 228 8.21 14.55 4.24
C ASP A 228 7.27 14.60 3.02
N THR A 229 6.98 15.80 2.53
CA THR A 229 6.30 16.00 1.25
C THR A 229 7.15 15.43 0.11
N SER A 230 6.48 14.96 -0.94
CA SER A 230 7.16 14.37 -2.10
C SER A 230 8.13 15.35 -2.79
N GLU A 231 7.84 16.65 -2.77
CA GLU A 231 8.73 17.70 -3.30
C GLU A 231 10.05 17.72 -2.54
N LYS A 232 10.00 17.80 -1.21
CA LYS A 232 11.22 17.80 -0.39
C LYS A 232 11.99 16.49 -0.46
N LEU A 233 11.29 15.36 -0.55
CA LEU A 233 11.94 14.06 -0.71
C LEU A 233 12.67 13.94 -2.06
N LYS A 234 12.12 14.50 -3.15
CA LYS A 234 12.78 14.54 -4.46
C LYS A 234 14.07 15.38 -4.45
N GLU A 235 14.13 16.41 -3.60
CA GLU A 235 15.31 17.27 -3.43
C GLU A 235 16.35 16.71 -2.46
N ASN A 236 15.97 15.74 -1.64
CA ASN A 236 16.86 15.14 -0.64
C ASN A 236 18.00 14.35 -1.30
N PRO A 237 19.29 14.66 -0.99
CA PRO A 237 20.44 13.98 -1.58
C PRO A 237 20.42 12.46 -1.40
N ASP A 238 20.06 11.97 -0.21
CA ASP A 238 20.03 10.53 0.09
C ASP A 238 18.97 9.82 -0.77
N ILE A 239 17.80 10.44 -0.97
CA ILE A 239 16.75 9.91 -1.86
C ILE A 239 17.21 9.93 -3.31
N ARG A 240 17.88 10.99 -3.74
CA ARG A 240 18.41 11.12 -5.11
C ARG A 240 19.47 10.07 -5.40
N ASP A 241 20.41 9.89 -4.51
CA ASP A 241 21.53 8.98 -4.70
C ASP A 241 21.10 7.51 -4.62
N PHE A 242 20.28 7.13 -3.62
CA PHE A 242 19.97 5.73 -3.35
C PHE A 242 18.75 5.22 -4.11
N TYR A 243 17.74 6.06 -4.34
CA TYR A 243 16.47 5.61 -4.90
C TYR A 243 16.19 6.17 -6.30
N LEU A 244 16.68 7.35 -6.65
CA LEU A 244 16.45 7.92 -7.97
C LEU A 244 17.58 7.64 -8.95
N GLY A 245 18.72 7.12 -8.47
CA GLY A 245 19.90 6.80 -9.31
C GLY A 245 20.53 8.03 -9.97
N LEU A 246 20.39 9.21 -9.35
CA LEU A 246 20.87 10.50 -9.86
C LEU A 246 22.19 10.91 -9.18
N SER A 247 23.07 9.95 -8.83
CA SER A 247 24.37 10.27 -8.26
C SER A 247 25.23 11.00 -9.30
N ASP A 248 25.79 12.13 -8.92
CA ASP A 248 26.72 12.93 -9.74
C ASP A 248 28.03 12.18 -10.09
N LEU A 249 28.22 10.96 -9.57
CA LEU A 249 29.47 10.18 -9.67
C LEU A 249 29.35 8.86 -10.42
N GLY A 250 28.25 8.58 -11.13
CA GLY A 250 28.18 7.42 -12.04
C GLY A 250 28.32 6.01 -11.41
N GLU A 251 28.56 5.90 -10.11
CA GLU A 251 28.71 4.62 -9.39
C GLU A 251 27.51 4.35 -8.48
N ARG A 252 26.86 3.20 -8.67
CA ARG A 252 25.85 2.68 -7.75
C ARG A 252 26.48 2.36 -6.41
N LYS A 253 26.43 3.28 -5.45
CA LYS A 253 26.85 2.99 -4.06
C LYS A 253 25.81 2.08 -3.39
N SER A 254 26.29 0.93 -2.89
CA SER A 254 25.50 0.06 -2.04
C SER A 254 25.36 0.69 -0.65
N PHE A 255 24.15 0.62 -0.02
CA PHE A 255 23.87 1.04 1.37
C PHE A 255 24.89 0.46 2.40
N ARG A 256 25.54 -0.64 2.09
CA ARG A 256 26.61 -1.23 2.92
C ARG A 256 27.87 -0.37 3.04
N GLN A 257 28.06 0.60 2.14
CA GLN A 257 29.32 1.39 2.07
C GLN A 257 29.21 2.77 2.70
N VAL A 258 28.01 3.25 3.04
CA VAL A 258 27.83 4.56 3.66
C VAL A 258 27.75 4.43 5.18
N LYS A 259 28.92 4.38 5.80
CA LYS A 259 29.11 4.36 7.26
C LYS A 259 29.14 5.79 7.84
N HIS A 260 28.17 6.65 7.65
CA HIS A 260 28.06 7.88 8.43
C HIS A 260 26.62 8.40 8.50
N TYR A 261 25.74 7.68 9.20
CA TYR A 261 24.55 8.28 9.74
C TYR A 261 24.91 8.90 11.10
N LYS A 262 25.06 10.23 11.17
CA LYS A 262 25.12 10.94 12.44
C LYS A 262 23.79 10.76 13.14
N ARG A 263 23.72 9.86 14.12
CA ARG A 263 22.61 9.76 15.09
C ARG A 263 22.45 11.12 15.77
N ARG A 264 21.47 11.91 15.39
CA ARG A 264 20.96 12.97 16.26
C ARG A 264 20.21 12.28 17.39
N LYS A 265 20.88 12.08 18.52
CA LYS A 265 20.24 11.76 19.79
C LYS A 265 19.35 12.96 20.15
N ARG A 266 18.04 12.84 19.99
CA ARG A 266 17.11 13.67 20.76
C ARG A 266 16.99 13.03 22.13
N TRP A 267 17.65 13.62 23.09
CA TRP A 267 17.36 13.38 24.50
C TRP A 267 16.05 14.08 24.83
N LEU A 268 15.14 13.34 25.45
CA LEU A 268 13.95 13.85 26.11
C LEU A 268 14.37 14.85 27.19
N THR A 269 13.76 16.00 27.18
CA THR A 269 13.39 16.78 28.37
C THR A 269 11.89 17.01 28.30
#